data_fb47e3bb7f7e39b497d7c2db85a59222
#
_entry.id   fb47e3bb7f7e39b497d7c2db85a59222
#
_cell.length_a   1.000
_cell.length_b   1.000
_cell.length_c   1.000
_cell.angle_alpha   90.00
_cell.angle_beta   90.00
_cell.angle_gamma   90.00
#
_symmetry.space_group_name_H-M   'P 1'
#
loop_
_entity.id
_entity.type
_entity.pdbx_description
1 polymer ?
#
loop_
_entity_poly.entity_id
_entity_poly.type
_entity_poly.pdbx_seq_one_letter_code
_entity_poly.pdbx_strand_id
1 'polypeptide(L)'
;QSGRRQRQMCIRDRSHSGDINRTIMEQLLMVDALKRASAKRITAVLPFYPYSRQDKKALPREPISARLISDMYVAAGVDRMVSIDLHTQQIQGFVDQPFDHLTAMPLFVDYFKEKVDGPISIISPDAGGVKRATIFAKHLEAYVGFVHKKRDPKVHNEVKSFTVIGEVEDRHAILLDDIICLLYTSPSPRDVSR
;
A
#
# COMPACT_ATOMS: atom_id res chain seq x y z
N GLN A 1 47.99 11.62 6.20
CA GLN A 1 46.67 12.21 6.61
C GLN A 1 45.57 11.38 5.97
N SER A 2 45.02 10.44 6.75
CA SER A 2 43.85 9.69 6.32
C SER A 2 42.62 10.62 6.42
N GLY A 3 42.26 11.23 5.32
CA GLY A 3 41.00 11.95 5.22
C GLY A 3 39.86 11.02 5.55
N ARG A 4 39.20 11.20 6.71
CA ARG A 4 37.90 10.65 6.98
C ARG A 4 36.98 11.11 5.86
N ARG A 5 36.74 10.27 4.85
CA ARG A 5 35.64 10.49 3.92
C ARG A 5 34.38 10.59 4.75
N GLN A 6 33.86 11.81 4.91
CA GLN A 6 32.53 12.02 5.45
C GLN A 6 31.57 11.16 4.60
N ARG A 7 30.96 10.18 5.26
CA ARG A 7 29.94 9.34 4.64
C ARG A 7 28.71 10.23 4.43
N GLN A 8 28.60 10.80 3.25
CA GLN A 8 27.41 11.52 2.87
C GLN A 8 26.27 10.51 2.77
N MET A 9 25.20 10.75 3.54
CA MET A 9 23.93 10.05 3.36
C MET A 9 23.30 10.61 2.09
N CYS A 10 23.33 9.84 1.01
CA CYS A 10 22.62 10.20 -0.22
C CYS A 10 21.18 9.74 -0.10
N ILE A 11 20.25 10.68 0.08
CA ILE A 11 18.82 10.44 -0.03
C ILE A 11 18.46 10.76 -1.48
N ARG A 12 17.94 9.78 -2.19
CA ARG A 12 17.36 9.97 -3.52
C ARG A 12 15.95 9.41 -3.52
N ASP A 13 15.00 10.31 -3.71
CA ASP A 13 13.57 9.99 -3.67
C ASP A 13 13.04 9.70 -5.07
N ARG A 14 12.36 8.59 -5.21
CA ARG A 14 11.50 8.28 -6.34
C ARG A 14 10.24 7.62 -5.79
N SER A 15 9.10 8.30 -5.91
CA SER A 15 7.81 7.69 -5.61
C SER A 15 7.41 6.75 -6.75
N HIS A 16 6.72 5.65 -6.42
CA HIS A 16 6.10 4.77 -7.41
C HIS A 16 4.77 5.34 -7.95
N SER A 17 4.69 6.66 -8.09
CA SER A 17 3.57 7.33 -8.74
C SER A 17 3.82 7.44 -10.24
N GLY A 18 2.87 7.00 -11.06
CA GLY A 18 3.01 6.99 -12.51
C GLY A 18 3.48 5.64 -13.07
N ASP A 19 4.51 5.63 -13.92
CA ASP A 19 5.03 4.40 -14.52
C ASP A 19 5.84 3.59 -13.49
N ILE A 20 5.17 2.60 -12.87
CA ILE A 20 5.75 1.74 -11.83
C ILE A 20 6.99 1.00 -12.34
N ASN A 21 6.98 0.48 -13.57
CA ASN A 21 8.09 -0.30 -14.09
C ASN A 21 9.33 0.55 -14.28
N ARG A 22 9.15 1.76 -14.77
CA ARG A 22 10.23 2.73 -14.95
C ARG A 22 10.83 3.11 -13.60
N THR A 23 10.00 3.41 -12.61
CA THR A 23 10.47 3.79 -11.27
C THR A 23 11.19 2.65 -10.55
N ILE A 24 10.76 1.40 -10.69
CA ILE A 24 11.49 0.24 -10.17
C ILE A 24 12.88 0.18 -10.80
N MET A 25 12.97 0.26 -12.13
CA MET A 25 14.26 0.21 -12.82
C MET A 25 15.19 1.35 -12.42
N GLU A 26 14.68 2.58 -12.31
CA GLU A 26 15.45 3.73 -11.83
C GLU A 26 15.99 3.49 -10.42
N GLN A 27 15.19 2.93 -9.51
CA GLN A 27 15.63 2.62 -8.14
C GLN A 27 16.70 1.51 -8.13
N LEU A 28 16.54 0.45 -8.92
CA LEU A 28 17.53 -0.61 -9.01
C LEU A 28 18.88 -0.09 -9.53
N LEU A 29 18.87 0.80 -10.53
CA LEU A 29 20.08 1.48 -11.02
C LEU A 29 20.73 2.35 -9.95
N MET A 30 19.93 3.06 -9.13
CA MET A 30 20.46 3.83 -8.00
C MET A 30 21.11 2.92 -6.94
N VAL A 31 20.49 1.77 -6.63
CA VAL A 31 21.03 0.79 -5.68
C VAL A 31 22.36 0.25 -6.18
N ASP A 32 22.45 -0.16 -7.46
CA ASP A 32 23.70 -0.63 -8.06
C ASP A 32 24.80 0.43 -8.01
N ALA A 33 24.47 1.68 -8.32
CA ALA A 33 25.41 2.80 -8.23
C ALA A 33 25.94 3.01 -6.81
N LEU A 34 25.06 2.94 -5.79
CA LEU A 34 25.44 3.07 -4.38
C LEU A 34 26.34 1.91 -3.94
N LYS A 35 26.02 0.67 -4.37
CA LYS A 35 26.83 -0.52 -4.11
C LYS A 35 28.25 -0.35 -4.70
N ARG A 36 28.36 0.09 -5.95
CA ARG A 36 29.64 0.37 -6.63
C ARG A 36 30.42 1.52 -5.98
N ALA A 37 29.72 2.48 -5.40
CA ALA A 37 30.31 3.57 -4.61
C ALA A 37 30.73 3.14 -3.19
N SER A 38 30.68 1.85 -2.88
CA SER A 38 31.05 1.27 -1.58
C SER A 38 30.22 1.82 -0.42
N ALA A 39 28.92 2.03 -0.61
CA ALA A 39 27.99 2.34 0.46
C ALA A 39 28.05 1.24 1.52
N LYS A 40 28.12 1.61 2.80
CA LYS A 40 28.20 0.65 3.91
C LYS A 40 26.90 -0.13 4.10
N ARG A 41 25.79 0.50 3.83
CA ARG A 41 24.43 -0.06 3.94
C ARG A 41 23.50 0.70 3.00
N ILE A 42 22.65 -0.02 2.32
CA ILE A 42 21.64 0.50 1.40
C ILE A 42 20.27 0.10 1.94
N THR A 43 19.46 1.08 2.28
CA THR A 43 18.07 0.88 2.69
C THR A 43 17.16 1.39 1.58
N ALA A 44 16.33 0.51 1.02
CA ALA A 44 15.29 0.88 0.09
C ALA A 44 14.02 1.27 0.85
N VAL A 45 13.60 2.52 0.74
CA VAL A 45 12.35 3.01 1.30
C VAL A 45 11.31 3.04 0.18
N LEU A 46 10.29 2.20 0.29
CA LEU A 46 9.25 1.97 -0.69
C LEU A 46 7.89 2.33 -0.06
N PRO A 47 7.50 3.61 -0.02
CA PRO A 47 6.22 4.01 0.60
C PRO A 47 5.03 3.24 0.01
N PHE A 48 5.04 3.03 -1.30
CA PHE A 48 4.19 2.09 -1.99
C PHE A 48 5.03 0.90 -2.47
N TYR A 49 4.64 -0.33 -2.05
CA TYR A 49 5.32 -1.53 -2.50
C TYR A 49 4.76 -2.00 -3.85
N PRO A 50 5.58 -2.01 -4.92
CA PRO A 50 5.12 -2.37 -6.25
C PRO A 50 4.63 -3.82 -6.31
N TYR A 51 3.57 -4.05 -7.08
CA TYR A 51 2.98 -5.38 -7.30
C TYR A 51 2.54 -6.11 -6.02
N SER A 52 2.33 -5.41 -4.89
CA SER A 52 1.96 -5.99 -3.60
C SER A 52 0.68 -6.84 -3.63
N ARG A 53 -0.23 -6.60 -4.58
CA ARG A 53 -1.45 -7.38 -4.75
C ARG A 53 -1.23 -8.77 -5.36
N GLN A 54 -0.03 -9.03 -5.92
CA GLN A 54 0.37 -10.32 -6.49
C GLN A 54 1.32 -11.04 -5.53
N ASP A 55 0.88 -11.21 -4.30
CA ASP A 55 1.61 -11.85 -3.18
C ASP A 55 1.44 -13.37 -3.13
N LYS A 56 0.48 -13.89 -3.90
CA LYS A 56 0.18 -15.32 -4.04
C LYS A 56 -0.40 -15.62 -5.41
N LYS A 57 -0.41 -16.90 -5.78
CA LYS A 57 -1.11 -17.37 -6.97
C LYS A 57 -2.61 -17.52 -6.67
N ALA A 58 -3.47 -16.94 -7.47
CA ALA A 58 -4.90 -17.19 -7.47
C ALA A 58 -5.26 -18.32 -8.45
N LEU A 59 -4.53 -18.42 -9.56
CA LEU A 59 -4.68 -19.44 -10.59
C LEU A 59 -3.34 -20.15 -10.88
N PRO A 60 -3.38 -21.37 -11.47
CA PRO A 60 -2.17 -22.04 -11.92
C PRO A 60 -1.38 -21.18 -12.92
N ARG A 61 -0.05 -21.23 -12.84
CA ARG A 61 0.90 -20.54 -13.73
C ARG A 61 0.94 -19.00 -13.59
N GLU A 62 0.25 -18.44 -12.60
CA GLU A 62 0.40 -17.01 -12.27
C GLU A 62 1.74 -16.72 -11.59
N PRO A 63 2.32 -15.53 -11.82
CA PRO A 63 3.52 -15.11 -11.09
C PRO A 63 3.18 -14.73 -9.65
N ILE A 64 4.20 -14.69 -8.79
CA ILE A 64 4.18 -14.02 -7.48
C ILE A 64 5.07 -12.79 -7.62
N SER A 65 4.51 -11.74 -8.25
CA SER A 65 5.31 -10.58 -8.63
C SER A 65 5.85 -9.80 -7.43
N ALA A 66 5.11 -9.79 -6.31
CA ALA A 66 5.61 -9.17 -5.08
C ALA A 66 6.92 -9.84 -4.61
N ARG A 67 7.05 -11.18 -4.72
CA ARG A 67 8.30 -11.88 -4.41
C ARG A 67 9.41 -11.51 -5.40
N LEU A 68 9.10 -11.49 -6.69
CA LEU A 68 10.07 -11.12 -7.72
C LEU A 68 10.67 -9.73 -7.47
N ILE A 69 9.84 -8.75 -7.10
CA ILE A 69 10.30 -7.39 -6.76
C ILE A 69 11.28 -7.43 -5.58
N SER A 70 10.94 -8.16 -4.51
CA SER A 70 11.85 -8.32 -3.37
C SER A 70 13.20 -8.90 -3.80
N ASP A 71 13.19 -9.97 -4.59
CA ASP A 71 14.41 -10.64 -5.07
C ASP A 71 15.27 -9.70 -5.93
N MET A 72 14.64 -8.86 -6.78
CA MET A 72 15.35 -7.87 -7.59
C MET A 72 16.09 -6.83 -6.74
N TYR A 73 15.45 -6.30 -5.70
CA TYR A 73 16.09 -5.33 -4.79
C TYR A 73 17.25 -5.96 -4.02
N VAL A 74 17.09 -7.20 -3.55
CA VAL A 74 18.16 -7.95 -2.87
C VAL A 74 19.33 -8.20 -3.82
N ALA A 75 19.06 -8.68 -5.05
CA ALA A 75 20.08 -8.93 -6.06
C ALA A 75 20.85 -7.64 -6.45
N ALA A 76 20.16 -6.50 -6.52
CA ALA A 76 20.80 -5.21 -6.75
C ALA A 76 21.74 -4.79 -5.59
N GLY A 77 21.50 -5.24 -4.36
CA GLY A 77 22.36 -4.99 -3.20
C GLY A 77 21.71 -4.20 -2.07
N VAL A 78 20.39 -4.27 -1.95
CA VAL A 78 19.67 -3.71 -0.80
C VAL A 78 19.91 -4.55 0.43
N ASP A 79 20.30 -3.93 1.55
CA ASP A 79 20.52 -4.57 2.84
C ASP A 79 19.28 -4.54 3.75
N ARG A 80 18.34 -3.62 3.50
CA ARG A 80 17.13 -3.44 4.28
C ARG A 80 16.03 -2.81 3.42
N MET A 81 14.79 -3.23 3.62
CA MET A 81 13.62 -2.61 3.02
C MET A 81 12.71 -1.98 4.08
N VAL A 82 12.05 -0.89 3.71
CA VAL A 82 11.02 -0.22 4.51
C VAL A 82 9.84 0.05 3.61
N SER A 83 8.64 -0.31 4.03
CA SER A 83 7.41 0.01 3.29
C SER A 83 6.30 0.45 4.24
N ILE A 84 5.29 1.12 3.70
CA ILE A 84 4.15 1.63 4.46
C ILE A 84 2.89 0.93 3.94
N ASP A 85 2.04 0.49 4.89
CA ASP A 85 0.72 -0.12 4.62
C ASP A 85 0.76 -1.18 3.51
N LEU A 86 1.58 -2.22 3.69
CA LEU A 86 1.63 -3.37 2.77
C LEU A 86 0.24 -3.97 2.56
N HIS A 87 -0.06 -4.34 1.32
CA HIS A 87 -1.31 -5.03 0.99
C HIS A 87 -1.51 -6.29 1.85
N THR A 88 -0.44 -7.04 2.06
CA THR A 88 -0.42 -8.20 2.97
C THR A 88 0.89 -8.22 3.76
N GLN A 89 0.80 -8.58 5.05
CA GLN A 89 1.96 -8.58 5.93
C GLN A 89 2.99 -9.68 5.60
N GLN A 90 2.57 -10.76 4.95
CA GLN A 90 3.45 -11.86 4.57
C GLN A 90 4.54 -11.47 3.56
N ILE A 91 4.40 -10.34 2.87
CA ILE A 91 5.44 -9.81 1.97
C ILE A 91 6.77 -9.62 2.71
N GLN A 92 6.75 -9.28 4.00
CA GLN A 92 7.95 -9.15 4.83
C GLN A 92 8.77 -10.45 4.89
N GLY A 93 8.12 -11.60 4.74
CA GLY A 93 8.77 -12.92 4.76
C GLY A 93 9.29 -13.36 3.38
N PHE A 94 9.26 -12.52 2.36
CA PHE A 94 9.75 -12.87 1.02
C PHE A 94 11.29 -12.79 0.90
N VAL A 95 11.94 -12.14 1.83
CA VAL A 95 13.40 -11.95 1.85
C VAL A 95 13.94 -12.22 3.24
N ASP A 96 15.22 -12.59 3.29
CA ASP A 96 15.94 -12.81 4.55
C ASP A 96 16.47 -11.51 5.16
N GLN A 97 16.56 -10.44 4.36
CA GLN A 97 16.98 -9.13 4.81
C GLN A 97 15.89 -8.49 5.70
N PRO A 98 16.28 -7.63 6.66
CA PRO A 98 15.31 -6.89 7.45
C PRO A 98 14.33 -6.11 6.58
N PHE A 99 13.05 -6.32 6.85
CA PHE A 99 11.95 -5.64 6.18
C PHE A 99 11.04 -4.98 7.22
N ASP A 100 11.00 -3.65 7.26
CA ASP A 100 10.15 -2.90 8.18
C ASP A 100 8.82 -2.54 7.49
N HIS A 101 7.74 -2.98 8.09
CA HIS A 101 6.39 -2.59 7.68
C HIS A 101 5.86 -1.52 8.63
N LEU A 102 5.81 -0.29 8.16
CA LEU A 102 5.24 0.84 8.88
C LEU A 102 3.76 1.02 8.51
N THR A 103 3.05 1.78 9.32
CA THR A 103 1.66 2.15 9.03
C THR A 103 1.45 3.66 9.12
N ALA A 104 0.68 4.21 8.19
CA ALA A 104 0.25 5.61 8.21
C ALA A 104 -1.00 5.84 9.09
N MET A 105 -1.56 4.77 9.66
CA MET A 105 -2.78 4.84 10.47
C MET A 105 -2.75 5.93 11.55
N PRO A 106 -1.70 6.10 12.38
CA PRO A 106 -1.69 7.14 13.41
C PRO A 106 -1.85 8.55 12.82
N LEU A 107 -1.18 8.83 11.70
CA LEU A 107 -1.26 10.13 11.01
C LEU A 107 -2.69 10.42 10.52
N PHE A 108 -3.37 9.42 9.97
CA PHE A 108 -4.74 9.58 9.52
C PHE A 108 -5.71 9.70 10.70
N VAL A 109 -5.49 8.98 11.80
CA VAL A 109 -6.30 9.12 13.02
C VAL A 109 -6.24 10.54 13.55
N ASP A 110 -5.03 11.10 13.66
CA ASP A 110 -4.84 12.47 14.15
C ASP A 110 -5.49 13.49 13.21
N TYR A 111 -5.29 13.30 11.89
CA TYR A 111 -5.91 14.14 10.86
C TYR A 111 -7.44 14.15 10.97
N PHE A 112 -8.08 12.99 11.05
CA PHE A 112 -9.54 12.93 11.11
C PHE A 112 -10.11 13.42 12.42
N LYS A 113 -9.42 13.24 13.56
CA LYS A 113 -9.81 13.84 14.84
C LYS A 113 -9.80 15.36 14.80
N GLU A 114 -8.90 15.95 14.02
CA GLU A 114 -8.81 17.42 13.89
C GLU A 114 -9.84 17.98 12.88
N LYS A 115 -10.12 17.24 11.80
CA LYS A 115 -10.84 17.78 10.64
C LYS A 115 -12.31 17.39 10.56
N VAL A 116 -12.75 16.39 11.31
CA VAL A 116 -14.11 15.88 11.20
C VAL A 116 -14.84 16.00 12.52
N ASP A 117 -15.86 16.84 12.54
CA ASP A 117 -16.77 17.00 13.67
C ASP A 117 -18.02 16.14 13.45
N GLY A 118 -18.40 15.35 14.47
CA GLY A 118 -19.62 14.52 14.43
C GLY A 118 -19.35 13.04 14.25
N PRO A 119 -20.41 12.22 14.06
CA PRO A 119 -20.29 10.78 14.01
C PRO A 119 -19.60 10.31 12.73
N ILE A 120 -18.66 9.38 12.90
CA ILE A 120 -17.85 8.82 11.79
C ILE A 120 -18.20 7.35 11.57
N SER A 121 -18.22 6.94 10.30
CA SER A 121 -18.25 5.54 9.89
C SER A 121 -17.05 5.22 8.99
N ILE A 122 -16.28 4.21 9.36
CA ILE A 122 -15.15 3.71 8.55
C ILE A 122 -15.64 2.60 7.66
N ILE A 123 -15.55 2.80 6.36
CA ILE A 123 -16.11 1.90 5.36
C ILE A 123 -14.98 1.21 4.60
N SER A 124 -14.94 -0.11 4.69
CA SER A 124 -14.05 -0.90 3.82
C SER A 124 -14.68 -1.08 2.44
N PRO A 125 -13.94 -0.87 1.33
CA PRO A 125 -14.46 -1.07 -0.02
C PRO A 125 -14.71 -2.55 -0.38
N ASP A 126 -14.29 -3.48 0.47
CA ASP A 126 -14.55 -4.91 0.34
C ASP A 126 -14.46 -5.65 1.68
N ALA A 127 -14.82 -6.93 1.69
CA ALA A 127 -14.78 -7.76 2.90
C ALA A 127 -13.34 -8.01 3.42
N GLY A 128 -12.33 -7.95 2.55
CA GLY A 128 -10.92 -8.19 2.92
C GLY A 128 -10.34 -7.10 3.81
N GLY A 129 -10.77 -5.85 3.64
CA GLY A 129 -10.31 -4.70 4.41
C GLY A 129 -11.01 -4.49 5.76
N VAL A 130 -12.05 -5.27 6.09
CA VAL A 130 -12.87 -5.07 7.30
C VAL A 130 -12.04 -5.09 8.58
N LYS A 131 -11.05 -5.99 8.68
CA LYS A 131 -10.17 -6.06 9.86
C LYS A 131 -9.40 -4.75 10.05
N ARG A 132 -8.88 -4.17 8.97
CA ARG A 132 -8.17 -2.88 8.99
C ARG A 132 -9.11 -1.74 9.38
N ALA A 133 -10.30 -1.70 8.76
CA ALA A 133 -11.33 -0.73 9.08
C ALA A 133 -11.74 -0.79 10.56
N THR A 134 -11.87 -1.98 11.13
CA THR A 134 -12.20 -2.18 12.55
C THR A 134 -11.12 -1.62 13.48
N ILE A 135 -9.83 -1.83 13.15
CA ILE A 135 -8.74 -1.29 13.95
C ILE A 135 -8.74 0.23 13.88
N PHE A 136 -8.92 0.80 12.69
CA PHE A 136 -8.97 2.25 12.47
C PHE A 136 -10.15 2.89 13.22
N ALA A 137 -11.33 2.28 13.13
CA ALA A 137 -12.55 2.76 13.78
C ALA A 137 -12.41 2.82 15.31
N LYS A 138 -11.70 1.86 15.92
CA LYS A 138 -11.44 1.88 17.37
C LYS A 138 -10.69 3.14 17.85
N HIS A 139 -9.77 3.67 17.03
CA HIS A 139 -9.02 4.88 17.35
C HIS A 139 -9.83 6.17 17.19
N LEU A 140 -10.92 6.12 16.43
CA LEU A 140 -11.80 7.25 16.15
C LEU A 140 -13.17 7.12 16.86
N GLU A 141 -13.37 6.05 17.64
CA GLU A 141 -14.67 5.72 18.26
C GLU A 141 -15.81 5.68 17.22
N ALA A 142 -15.46 5.20 16.02
CA ALA A 142 -16.32 5.22 14.84
C ALA A 142 -17.04 3.88 14.62
N TYR A 143 -18.11 3.92 13.85
CA TYR A 143 -18.78 2.73 13.35
C TYR A 143 -18.02 2.09 12.20
N VAL A 144 -18.24 0.80 11.96
CA VAL A 144 -17.60 0.04 10.88
C VAL A 144 -18.65 -0.44 9.89
N GLY A 145 -18.36 -0.25 8.62
CA GLY A 145 -19.14 -0.80 7.54
C GLY A 145 -18.26 -1.33 6.42
N PHE A 146 -18.85 -2.03 5.49
CA PHE A 146 -18.15 -2.46 4.28
C PHE A 146 -19.09 -2.57 3.08
N VAL A 147 -18.48 -2.48 1.89
CA VAL A 147 -19.20 -2.64 0.63
C VAL A 147 -19.20 -4.12 0.23
N HIS A 148 -20.36 -4.72 0.23
CA HIS A 148 -20.55 -6.06 -0.30
C HIS A 148 -20.75 -5.98 -1.83
N LYS A 149 -19.83 -6.60 -2.57
CA LYS A 149 -19.86 -6.67 -4.04
C LYS A 149 -20.38 -8.03 -4.48
N LYS A 150 -21.55 -8.07 -5.08
CA LYS A 150 -22.06 -9.29 -5.70
C LYS A 150 -21.55 -9.39 -7.13
N ARG A 151 -20.66 -10.37 -7.37
CA ARG A 151 -20.08 -10.63 -8.70
C ARG A 151 -20.93 -11.62 -9.47
N ASP A 152 -20.97 -11.47 -10.80
CA ASP A 152 -21.55 -12.50 -11.67
C ASP A 152 -20.55 -13.64 -11.81
N PRO A 153 -20.91 -14.89 -11.44
CA PRO A 153 -20.01 -16.02 -11.62
C PRO A 153 -19.71 -16.35 -13.09
N LYS A 154 -20.49 -15.82 -14.03
CA LYS A 154 -20.36 -16.08 -15.46
C LYS A 154 -19.54 -15.03 -16.22
N VAL A 155 -19.36 -13.84 -15.65
CA VAL A 155 -18.62 -12.75 -16.30
C VAL A 155 -17.47 -12.31 -15.41
N HIS A 156 -16.25 -12.43 -15.91
CA HIS A 156 -15.05 -12.08 -15.16
C HIS A 156 -15.01 -10.57 -14.93
N ASN A 157 -14.85 -10.14 -13.66
CA ASN A 157 -14.74 -8.75 -13.22
C ASN A 157 -15.97 -7.85 -13.33
N GLU A 158 -17.16 -8.37 -13.62
CA GLU A 158 -18.37 -7.55 -13.61
C GLU A 158 -19.06 -7.60 -12.22
N VAL A 159 -19.31 -6.41 -11.66
CA VAL A 159 -20.00 -6.26 -10.38
C VAL A 159 -21.45 -5.95 -10.66
N LYS A 160 -22.36 -6.85 -10.29
CA LYS A 160 -23.82 -6.69 -10.51
C LYS A 160 -24.49 -5.71 -9.55
N SER A 161 -24.03 -5.67 -8.32
CA SER A 161 -24.61 -4.77 -7.31
C SER A 161 -23.65 -4.50 -6.17
N PHE A 162 -23.81 -3.32 -5.58
CA PHE A 162 -23.13 -2.91 -4.36
C PHE A 162 -24.17 -2.80 -3.25
N THR A 163 -23.87 -3.32 -2.08
CA THR A 163 -24.67 -3.10 -0.88
C THR A 163 -23.72 -2.64 0.23
N VAL A 164 -24.03 -1.51 0.83
CA VAL A 164 -23.30 -1.06 2.02
C VAL A 164 -23.89 -1.77 3.22
N ILE A 165 -23.04 -2.41 4.01
CA ILE A 165 -23.41 -3.08 5.26
C ILE A 165 -22.77 -2.28 6.39
N GLY A 166 -23.57 -1.80 7.31
CA GLY A 166 -23.17 -0.94 8.43
C GLY A 166 -23.94 0.37 8.45
N GLU A 167 -23.75 1.14 9.51
CA GLU A 167 -24.43 2.41 9.71
C GLU A 167 -23.66 3.54 9.00
N VAL A 168 -24.29 4.18 8.01
CA VAL A 168 -23.69 5.28 7.23
C VAL A 168 -24.57 6.52 7.16
N GLU A 169 -25.86 6.39 7.49
CA GLU A 169 -26.82 7.49 7.43
C GLU A 169 -26.45 8.54 8.50
N ASP A 170 -26.50 9.81 8.08
CA ASP A 170 -26.17 10.98 8.92
C ASP A 170 -24.77 10.93 9.56
N ARG A 171 -23.78 10.30 8.87
CA ARG A 171 -22.40 10.14 9.34
C ARG A 171 -21.39 10.55 8.29
N HIS A 172 -20.22 10.95 8.75
CA HIS A 172 -19.07 11.14 7.87
C HIS A 172 -18.50 9.76 7.48
N ALA A 173 -18.78 9.32 6.25
CA ALA A 173 -18.29 8.06 5.73
C ALA A 173 -16.86 8.19 5.20
N ILE A 174 -15.90 7.54 5.86
CA ILE A 174 -14.50 7.48 5.45
C ILE A 174 -14.23 6.13 4.80
N LEU A 175 -13.94 6.14 3.50
CA LEU A 175 -13.53 4.96 2.76
C LEU A 175 -12.06 4.67 3.04
N LEU A 176 -11.76 3.48 3.60
CA LEU A 176 -10.41 3.07 3.98
C LEU A 176 -9.94 1.89 3.14
N ASP A 177 -8.87 2.09 2.36
CA ASP A 177 -8.18 1.03 1.63
C ASP A 177 -6.66 1.18 1.76
N ASP A 178 -5.90 0.15 1.43
CA ASP A 178 -4.43 0.18 1.39
C ASP A 178 -3.91 0.73 0.06
N ILE A 179 -4.66 0.56 -1.01
CA ILE A 179 -4.27 0.98 -2.36
C ILE A 179 -5.45 1.63 -3.08
N ILE A 180 -5.31 2.89 -3.43
CA ILE A 180 -6.25 3.58 -4.34
C ILE A 180 -5.67 3.48 -5.76
N CYS A 181 -5.84 2.33 -6.41
CA CYS A 181 -5.26 2.13 -7.74
C CYS A 181 -6.28 2.16 -8.89
N LEU A 182 -7.56 2.07 -8.58
CA LEU A 182 -8.63 2.03 -9.58
C LEU A 182 -9.72 3.03 -9.20
N LEU A 183 -9.44 4.31 -9.40
CA LEU A 183 -10.43 5.40 -9.32
C LEU A 183 -11.69 5.13 -10.19
N TYR A 184 -11.58 4.22 -11.16
CA TYR A 184 -12.65 3.86 -12.10
C TYR A 184 -13.64 2.83 -11.54
N THR A 185 -13.40 2.20 -10.40
CA THR A 185 -14.28 1.17 -9.82
C THR A 185 -15.15 1.65 -8.68
N SER A 186 -14.88 2.84 -8.15
CA SER A 186 -15.76 3.53 -7.21
C SER A 186 -16.23 4.80 -7.89
N PRO A 187 -17.53 4.91 -8.26
CA PRO A 187 -18.04 6.15 -8.84
C PRO A 187 -17.76 7.29 -7.88
N SER A 188 -17.06 8.30 -8.36
CA SER A 188 -16.87 9.54 -7.62
C SER A 188 -18.24 10.19 -7.40
N PRO A 189 -18.47 10.90 -6.29
CA PRO A 189 -19.69 11.71 -6.14
C PRO A 189 -19.94 12.68 -7.32
N ARG A 190 -18.91 13.01 -8.11
CA ARG A 190 -19.02 13.79 -9.33
C ARG A 190 -19.56 13.01 -10.52
N ASP A 191 -19.50 11.67 -10.51
CA ASP A 191 -19.96 10.81 -11.61
C ASP A 191 -21.44 10.44 -11.46
N VAL A 192 -22.03 10.68 -10.28
CA VAL A 192 -23.44 10.40 -9.97
C VAL A 192 -24.36 11.58 -10.30
N SER A 193 -23.80 12.72 -10.68
CA SER A 193 -24.53 13.97 -10.97
C SER A 193 -24.78 14.24 -12.47
N ARG A 194 -24.80 13.20 -13.32
CA ARG A 194 -25.20 13.28 -14.74
C ARG A 194 -26.38 12.40 -15.08
#